data_b56f8a91e57a4337b5a08410632f6dea
#
_entry.id   b56f8a91e57a4337b5a08410632f6dea
#
_cell.length_a   1.000
_cell.length_b   1.000
_cell.length_c   1.000
_cell.angle_alpha   90.00
_cell.angle_beta   90.00
_cell.angle_gamma   90.00
#
_symmetry.space_group_name_H-M   'P 1'
#
loop_
_entity.id
_entity.type
_entity.pdbx_description
1 polymer ?
#
loop_
_entity_poly.entity_id
_entity_poly.type
_entity_poly.pdbx_seq_one_letter_code
_entity_poly.pdbx_strand_id
1 'polypeptide(L)'
;MKKIEAIIRRTRFEDVKEALLAADIEWFSYYDVRGVGKTREGRIYRGIVYDTSSIERILISIVVRDKNVEKTIQAVMKAARTGEIGDGRIFVIPVEDSIRIRTGERGDIALYNAEQEK
;
A
#
# COMPACT_ATOMS: atom_id res chain seq x y z
N MET A 1 14.94 4.06 -6.54
CA MET A 1 13.58 4.60 -6.40
C MET A 1 12.59 3.52 -6.80
N LYS A 2 11.65 3.23 -5.92
CA LYS A 2 10.64 2.19 -6.15
C LYS A 2 9.26 2.71 -5.77
N LYS A 3 8.26 2.22 -6.48
CA LYS A 3 6.88 2.40 -6.08
C LYS A 3 6.41 1.15 -5.33
N ILE A 4 5.90 1.36 -4.14
CA ILE A 4 5.30 0.32 -3.33
C ILE A 4 3.79 0.44 -3.49
N GLU A 5 3.17 -0.55 -4.08
CA GLU A 5 1.72 -0.64 -4.15
C GLU A 5 1.25 -1.74 -3.21
N ALA A 6 0.35 -1.40 -2.32
CA ALA A 6 -0.21 -2.34 -1.36
C ALA A 6 -1.73 -2.38 -1.49
N ILE A 7 -2.26 -3.57 -1.73
CA ILE A 7 -3.70 -3.80 -1.71
C ILE A 7 -4.01 -4.44 -0.36
N ILE A 8 -4.76 -3.76 0.47
CA ILE A 8 -5.02 -4.16 1.85
C ILE A 8 -6.52 -4.21 2.15
N ARG A 9 -6.86 -4.82 3.27
CA ARG A 9 -8.23 -4.77 3.81
C ARG A 9 -8.58 -3.33 4.19
N ARG A 10 -9.77 -2.90 3.85
CA ARG A 10 -10.26 -1.57 4.25
C ARG A 10 -10.21 -1.37 5.77
N THR A 11 -10.50 -2.41 6.53
CA THR A 11 -10.48 -2.36 8.00
C THR A 11 -9.10 -2.13 8.60
N ARG A 12 -8.04 -2.32 7.82
CA ARG A 12 -6.65 -2.12 8.25
C ARG A 12 -6.05 -0.79 7.80
N PHE A 13 -6.81 0.01 7.06
CA PHE A 13 -6.26 1.23 6.48
C PHE A 13 -5.72 2.21 7.53
N GLU A 14 -6.47 2.46 8.60
CA GLU A 14 -6.03 3.41 9.63
C GLU A 14 -4.75 2.93 10.33
N ASP A 15 -4.64 1.63 10.61
CA ASP A 15 -3.45 1.07 11.21
C ASP A 15 -2.23 1.19 10.30
N VAL A 16 -2.42 0.95 8.99
CA VAL A 16 -1.37 1.09 7.99
C VAL A 16 -0.93 2.54 7.86
N LYS A 17 -1.88 3.47 7.83
CA LYS A 17 -1.61 4.90 7.77
C LYS A 17 -0.75 5.35 8.96
N GLU A 18 -1.10 4.95 10.16
CA GLU A 18 -0.33 5.27 11.36
C GLU A 18 1.07 4.65 11.32
N ALA A 19 1.19 3.40 10.86
CA ALA A 19 2.48 2.72 10.74
C ALA A 19 3.40 3.41 9.74
N LEU A 20 2.85 3.89 8.62
CA LEU A 20 3.62 4.63 7.62
C LEU A 20 4.12 5.96 8.18
N LEU A 21 3.28 6.70 8.89
CA LEU A 21 3.68 7.94 9.54
C LEU A 21 4.77 7.69 10.60
N ALA A 22 4.65 6.64 11.39
CA ALA A 22 5.66 6.26 12.37
C ALA A 22 6.99 5.85 11.73
N ALA A 23 6.96 5.41 10.47
CA ALA A 23 8.16 5.07 9.69
C ALA A 23 8.69 6.25 8.88
N ASP A 24 8.23 7.47 9.15
CA ASP A 24 8.60 8.70 8.44
C ASP A 24 8.21 8.71 6.95
N ILE A 25 7.17 7.98 6.61
CA ILE A 25 6.58 8.05 5.28
C ILE A 25 5.43 9.05 5.36
N GLU A 26 5.70 10.29 4.99
CA GLU A 26 4.75 11.39 5.19
C GLU A 26 3.76 11.56 4.04
N TRP A 27 4.05 10.99 2.88
CA TRP A 27 3.21 11.18 1.70
C TRP A 27 2.95 9.87 0.98
N PHE A 28 1.69 9.58 0.77
CA PHE A 28 1.24 8.49 -0.08
C PHE A 28 -0.14 8.79 -0.62
N SER A 29 -0.49 8.18 -1.74
CA SER A 29 -1.82 8.25 -2.31
C SER A 29 -2.56 6.94 -2.02
N TYR A 30 -3.88 7.01 -1.95
CA TYR A 30 -4.69 5.82 -1.80
C TYR A 30 -6.03 5.98 -2.51
N TYR A 31 -6.63 4.88 -2.87
CA TYR A 31 -7.96 4.88 -3.47
C TYR A 31 -8.64 3.53 -3.27
N ASP A 32 -9.96 3.57 -3.36
CA ASP A 32 -10.78 2.37 -3.25
C ASP A 32 -10.64 1.54 -4.52
N VAL A 33 -10.49 0.23 -4.35
CA VAL A 33 -10.46 -0.73 -5.44
C VAL A 33 -11.36 -1.91 -5.08
N ARG A 34 -11.85 -2.59 -6.11
CA ARG A 34 -12.58 -3.83 -5.94
C ARG A 34 -11.74 -4.96 -6.51
N GLY A 35 -11.51 -5.98 -5.70
CA GLY A 35 -10.81 -7.17 -6.13
C GLY A 35 -11.77 -8.27 -6.46
N VAL A 36 -11.44 -9.04 -7.48
CA VAL A 36 -12.15 -10.27 -7.80
C VAL A 36 -11.17 -11.42 -7.61
N GLY A 37 -11.50 -12.29 -6.69
CA GLY A 37 -10.70 -13.47 -6.41
C GLY A 37 -11.49 -14.72 -6.68
N LYS A 38 -10.83 -15.75 -7.19
CA LYS A 38 -11.46 -17.05 -7.35
C LYS A 38 -11.41 -17.77 -6.01
N THR A 39 -12.53 -17.80 -5.29
CA THR A 39 -12.68 -18.64 -4.10
C THR A 39 -13.26 -19.95 -4.54
N ARG A 40 -12.59 -21.06 -4.21
CA ARG A 40 -13.08 -22.41 -4.53
C ARG A 40 -14.28 -22.80 -3.71
N GLU A 41 -14.49 -22.13 -2.58
CA GLU A 41 -15.62 -22.38 -1.68
C GLU A 41 -16.25 -21.07 -1.33
N GLY A 42 -17.48 -20.87 -1.80
CA GLY A 42 -18.32 -19.78 -1.33
C GLY A 42 -18.60 -19.97 0.16
N ARG A 43 -18.64 -18.89 0.93
CA ARG A 43 -19.06 -18.96 2.32
C ARG A 43 -20.55 -19.29 2.36
N ILE A 44 -20.90 -20.36 3.06
CA ILE A 44 -22.30 -20.73 3.27
C ILE A 44 -22.69 -20.24 4.66
N TYR A 45 -23.72 -19.41 4.71
CA TYR A 45 -24.30 -18.95 5.97
C TYR A 45 -25.80 -19.17 5.89
N ARG A 46 -26.35 -19.98 6.81
CA ARG A 46 -27.78 -20.35 6.83
C ARG A 46 -28.28 -20.90 5.49
N GLY A 47 -27.46 -21.69 4.80
CA GLY A 47 -27.81 -22.29 3.52
C GLY A 47 -27.72 -21.36 2.32
N ILE A 48 -27.26 -20.13 2.52
CA ILE A 48 -27.06 -19.15 1.44
C ILE A 48 -25.57 -19.11 1.11
N VAL A 49 -25.24 -19.26 -0.17
CA VAL A 49 -23.87 -19.12 -0.67
C VAL A 49 -23.63 -17.64 -0.96
N TYR A 50 -22.65 -17.04 -0.27
CA TYR A 50 -22.25 -15.67 -0.51
C TYR A 50 -21.11 -15.62 -1.51
N ASP A 51 -21.29 -14.80 -2.53
CA ASP A 51 -20.22 -14.53 -3.50
C ASP A 51 -19.19 -13.57 -2.86
N THR A 52 -17.99 -14.08 -2.60
CA THR A 52 -16.89 -13.28 -2.06
C THR A 52 -15.89 -12.86 -3.16
N SER A 53 -16.26 -13.04 -4.43
CA SER A 53 -15.38 -12.74 -5.56
C SER A 53 -15.15 -11.25 -5.79
N SER A 54 -16.04 -10.37 -5.28
CA SER A 54 -15.89 -8.93 -5.40
C SER A 54 -15.81 -8.31 -4.00
N ILE A 55 -14.60 -7.94 -3.58
CA ILE A 55 -14.35 -7.43 -2.24
C ILE A 55 -13.77 -6.03 -2.34
N GLU A 56 -14.28 -5.11 -1.51
CA GLU A 56 -13.74 -3.76 -1.41
C GLU A 56 -12.39 -3.78 -0.69
N ARG A 57 -11.41 -3.14 -1.31
CA ARG A 57 -10.05 -3.01 -0.81
C ARG A 57 -9.58 -1.57 -0.93
N ILE A 58 -8.46 -1.26 -0.30
CA ILE A 58 -7.77 0.00 -0.52
C ILE A 58 -6.42 -0.32 -1.16
N LEU A 59 -6.09 0.41 -2.21
CA LEU A 59 -4.76 0.39 -2.81
C LEU A 59 -4.01 1.62 -2.32
N ILE A 60 -2.85 1.40 -1.72
CA ILE A 60 -1.94 2.45 -1.29
C ILE A 60 -0.77 2.49 -2.27
N SER A 61 -0.39 3.66 -2.73
CA SER A 61 0.69 3.86 -3.67
C SER A 61 1.71 4.83 -3.07
N ILE A 62 2.94 4.37 -2.93
CA ILE A 62 4.02 5.12 -2.28
C ILE A 62 5.27 5.01 -3.14
N VAL A 63 5.89 6.14 -3.50
CA VAL A 63 7.19 6.13 -4.15
C VAL A 63 8.25 6.50 -3.12
N VAL A 64 9.26 5.65 -2.96
CA VAL A 64 10.30 5.82 -1.96
C VAL A 64 11.68 5.63 -2.55
N ARG A 65 12.69 6.21 -1.87
CA ARG A 65 14.09 5.95 -2.17
C ARG A 65 14.43 4.49 -1.84
N ASP A 66 15.42 3.93 -2.51
CA ASP A 66 15.80 2.52 -2.31
C ASP A 66 16.07 2.20 -0.84
N LYS A 67 16.70 3.11 -0.10
CA LYS A 67 16.99 2.91 1.33
C LYS A 67 15.75 2.77 2.20
N ASN A 68 14.60 3.23 1.73
CA ASN A 68 13.36 3.22 2.48
C ASN A 68 12.40 2.08 2.06
N VAL A 69 12.79 1.30 1.07
CA VAL A 69 11.92 0.25 0.52
C VAL A 69 11.56 -0.77 1.60
N GLU A 70 12.55 -1.33 2.26
CA GLU A 70 12.30 -2.41 3.21
C GLU A 70 11.52 -1.94 4.43
N LYS A 71 11.83 -0.77 4.97
CA LYS A 71 11.07 -0.26 6.12
C LYS A 71 9.62 0.04 5.77
N THR A 72 9.37 0.48 4.53
CA THR A 72 8.00 0.72 4.03
C THR A 72 7.24 -0.59 3.93
N ILE A 73 7.84 -1.61 3.34
CA ILE A 73 7.25 -2.94 3.23
C ILE A 73 6.92 -3.48 4.62
N GLN A 74 7.85 -3.42 5.56
CA GLN A 74 7.64 -3.95 6.91
C GLN A 74 6.54 -3.19 7.66
N ALA A 75 6.48 -1.88 7.51
CA ALA A 75 5.43 -1.08 8.14
C ALA A 75 4.04 -1.50 7.64
N VAL A 76 3.88 -1.66 6.33
CA VAL A 76 2.62 -2.09 5.74
C VAL A 76 2.28 -3.52 6.17
N MET A 77 3.22 -4.44 6.08
CA MET A 77 2.99 -5.85 6.43
C MET A 77 2.53 -6.01 7.87
N LYS A 78 3.22 -5.40 8.81
CA LYS A 78 2.89 -5.53 10.23
C LYS A 78 1.49 -4.98 10.55
N ALA A 79 1.14 -3.86 9.95
CA ALA A 79 -0.14 -3.21 10.23
C ALA A 79 -1.31 -3.86 9.48
N ALA A 80 -1.07 -4.39 8.28
CA ALA A 80 -2.13 -4.97 7.44
C ALA A 80 -2.40 -6.44 7.71
N ARG A 81 -1.45 -7.16 8.31
CA ARG A 81 -1.52 -8.60 8.48
C ARG A 81 -2.56 -9.01 9.52
N THR A 82 -3.45 -9.93 9.14
CA THR A 82 -4.34 -10.63 10.08
C THR A 82 -3.97 -12.10 10.22
N GLY A 83 -3.25 -12.65 9.26
CA GLY A 83 -2.93 -14.08 9.16
C GLY A 83 -3.97 -14.87 8.38
N GLU A 84 -5.03 -14.22 7.95
CA GLU A 84 -6.11 -14.84 7.19
C GLU A 84 -5.89 -14.68 5.68
N ILE A 85 -6.46 -15.59 4.90
CA ILE A 85 -6.49 -15.46 3.44
C ILE A 85 -7.25 -14.18 3.10
N GLY A 86 -6.69 -13.37 2.19
CA GLY A 86 -7.30 -12.11 1.80
C GLY A 86 -6.65 -10.88 2.43
N ASP A 87 -5.52 -11.05 3.12
CA ASP A 87 -4.76 -9.93 3.68
C ASP A 87 -4.23 -8.96 2.61
N GLY A 88 -4.13 -9.42 1.37
CA GLY A 88 -3.68 -8.58 0.27
C GLY A 88 -2.26 -8.88 -0.17
N ARG A 89 -1.72 -7.95 -0.94
CA ARG A 89 -0.39 -8.10 -1.54
C ARG A 89 0.32 -6.77 -1.62
N ILE A 90 1.64 -6.85 -1.63
CA ILE A 90 2.52 -5.70 -1.85
C ILE A 90 3.30 -5.96 -3.13
N PHE A 91 3.32 -4.96 -4.01
CA PHE A 91 4.10 -4.98 -5.23
C PHE A 91 5.20 -3.93 -5.15
N VAL A 92 6.39 -4.29 -5.59
CA VAL A 92 7.53 -3.38 -5.66
C VAL A 92 7.86 -3.16 -7.13
N ILE A 93 7.75 -1.92 -7.58
CA ILE A 93 7.82 -1.58 -8.99
C ILE A 93 8.96 -0.58 -9.19
N PRO A 94 9.90 -0.82 -10.12
CA PRO A 94 10.94 0.16 -10.43
C PRO A 94 10.33 1.46 -10.97
N VAL A 95 10.84 2.59 -10.51
CA VAL A 95 10.47 3.92 -10.99
C VAL A 95 11.71 4.53 -11.61
N GLU A 96 11.62 4.91 -12.89
CA GLU A 96 12.77 5.44 -13.64
C GLU A 96 13.16 6.83 -13.16
N ASP A 97 12.18 7.68 -12.89
CA ASP A 97 12.46 9.06 -12.49
C ASP A 97 11.27 9.61 -11.69
N SER A 98 11.53 10.69 -11.00
CA SER A 98 10.55 11.47 -10.28
C SER A 98 10.87 12.95 -10.49
N ILE A 99 9.86 13.74 -10.80
CA ILE A 99 10.04 15.16 -11.07
C ILE A 99 9.11 15.95 -10.16
N ARG A 100 9.65 16.91 -9.41
CA ARG A 100 8.84 17.81 -8.60
C ARG A 100 8.28 18.90 -9.51
N ILE A 101 6.98 18.99 -9.58
CA ILE A 101 6.31 19.95 -10.48
C ILE A 101 6.70 21.39 -10.14
N ARG A 102 6.76 21.73 -8.85
CA ARG A 102 7.04 23.10 -8.42
C ARG A 102 8.44 23.58 -8.82
N THR A 103 9.44 22.70 -8.77
CA THR A 103 10.84 23.10 -8.93
C THR A 103 11.51 22.53 -10.18
N GLY A 104 10.95 21.46 -10.75
CA GLY A 104 11.61 20.73 -11.83
C GLY A 104 12.76 19.82 -11.38
N GLU A 105 13.00 19.72 -10.08
CA GLU A 105 14.02 18.80 -9.55
C GLU A 105 13.69 17.36 -9.88
N ARG A 106 14.71 16.57 -10.16
CA ARG A 106 14.58 15.18 -10.60
C ARG A 106 15.27 14.22 -9.66
N GLY A 107 14.81 12.97 -9.70
CA GLY A 107 15.41 11.88 -8.96
C GLY A 107 14.97 11.86 -7.51
N ASP A 108 15.80 11.30 -6.66
CA ASP A 108 15.48 11.10 -5.24
C ASP A 108 15.13 12.41 -4.51
N ILE A 109 15.76 13.50 -4.88
CA ILE A 109 15.48 14.81 -4.26
C ILE A 109 14.03 15.26 -4.47
N ALA A 110 13.37 14.78 -5.52
CA ALA A 110 11.98 15.11 -5.78
C ALA A 110 11.00 14.40 -4.85
N LEU A 111 11.46 13.40 -4.09
CA LEU A 111 10.64 12.58 -3.21
C LEU A 111 10.51 13.11 -1.78
N TYR A 112 11.30 14.11 -1.41
CA TYR A 112 11.29 14.63 -0.05
C TYR A 112 11.59 16.12 -0.03
N ASN A 113 11.20 16.77 1.03
CA ASN A 113 11.56 18.17 1.28
C ASN A 113 12.91 18.23 1.99
N ALA A 114 13.65 19.33 1.82
CA ALA A 114 14.99 19.50 2.42
C ALA A 114 14.99 19.28 3.94
N GLU A 115 13.91 19.63 4.61
CA GLU A 115 13.72 19.45 6.05
C GLU A 115 13.63 17.99 6.48
N GLN A 116 13.32 17.10 5.55
CA GLN A 116 13.20 15.64 5.76
C GLN A 116 14.49 14.90 5.41
N GLU A 117 15.46 15.61 4.91
CA GLU A 117 16.76 15.08 4.52
C GLU A 117 17.63 14.82 5.74
N LYS A 118 17.47 13.67 6.34
CA LYS A 118 18.31 13.28 7.48
C LYS A 118 18.76 11.85 7.37
#